data_47afb05661d9e760ae1026f5ad1de56a
#
_entry.id   47afb05661d9e760ae1026f5ad1de56a
#
_cell.length_a   1.000
_cell.length_b   1.000
_cell.length_c   1.000
_cell.angle_alpha   90.00
_cell.angle_beta   90.00
_cell.angle_gamma   90.00
#
_symmetry.space_group_name_H-M   'P 1'
#
loop_
_entity.id
_entity.type
_entity.pdbx_description
1 polymer ?
#
loop_
_entity_poly.entity_id
_entity_poly.type
_entity_poly.pdbx_seq_one_letter_code
_entity_poly.pdbx_strand_id
1 'polypeptide(L)'
;MEITFVNPGVDYMIQSIMHFQTEGEAEFWSEPLYYFYPQLDRTFAASLPVAERRDYIERTMKATYAELEDTINEKVILYSHHWNTCKSQITFALSEAFSIDCTGLFNDLRCNLSMNPIEPRFLKEHCYDTFYLNSAKGAIGGGIHEIIHFVWFYVWNQLFGDSYDEYERPSLKWILSEMVVESVMRDERLSSINPYFPRENGGCVYPYFFDMMVGGQPILDTLDTMYRSQNIEDFMRNSYAYCQEHEAEIREYILKSEG
;
A
#
# COMPACT_ATOMS: atom_id res chain seq x y z
N MET A 1 -10.30 -5.67 15.22
CA MET A 1 -9.85 -5.82 13.81
C MET A 1 -9.25 -7.20 13.60
N GLU A 2 -9.66 -7.90 12.56
CA GLU A 2 -9.14 -9.24 12.24
C GLU A 2 -8.69 -9.28 10.79
N ILE A 3 -7.54 -9.93 10.54
CA ILE A 3 -7.04 -10.14 9.18
C ILE A 3 -6.96 -11.64 8.91
N THR A 4 -7.53 -12.07 7.79
CA THR A 4 -7.39 -13.42 7.28
C THR A 4 -6.32 -13.43 6.19
N PHE A 5 -5.18 -14.06 6.46
CA PHE A 5 -4.13 -14.27 5.45
C PHE A 5 -4.45 -15.50 4.62
N VAL A 6 -4.39 -15.37 3.31
CA VAL A 6 -4.73 -16.45 2.38
C VAL A 6 -3.74 -16.58 1.23
N ASN A 7 -3.59 -17.78 0.71
CA ASN A 7 -3.08 -18.00 -0.63
C ASN A 7 -4.29 -17.95 -1.59
N PRO A 8 -4.42 -16.89 -2.40
CA PRO A 8 -5.61 -16.71 -3.26
C PRO A 8 -5.59 -17.62 -4.51
N GLY A 9 -4.50 -18.35 -4.71
CA GLY A 9 -4.31 -19.22 -5.86
C GLY A 9 -3.72 -18.52 -7.09
N VAL A 10 -3.25 -19.36 -8.03
CA VAL A 10 -2.46 -18.91 -9.19
C VAL A 10 -3.22 -17.94 -10.10
N ASP A 11 -4.50 -18.16 -10.32
CA ASP A 11 -5.28 -17.33 -11.26
C ASP A 11 -5.42 -15.89 -10.74
N TYR A 12 -5.64 -15.72 -9.44
CA TYR A 12 -5.65 -14.38 -8.81
C TYR A 12 -4.28 -13.69 -8.95
N MET A 13 -3.20 -14.40 -8.64
CA MET A 13 -1.84 -13.86 -8.71
C MET A 13 -1.46 -13.42 -10.11
N ILE A 14 -1.82 -14.22 -11.13
CA ILE A 14 -1.59 -13.87 -12.53
C ILE A 14 -2.41 -12.64 -12.91
N GLN A 15 -3.66 -12.55 -12.50
CA GLN A 15 -4.49 -11.38 -12.78
C GLN A 15 -3.92 -10.12 -12.15
N SER A 16 -3.47 -10.18 -10.89
CA SER A 16 -2.79 -9.07 -10.20
C SER A 16 -1.52 -8.64 -10.94
N ILE A 17 -0.66 -9.58 -11.33
CA ILE A 17 0.56 -9.28 -12.11
C ILE A 17 0.19 -8.61 -13.45
N MET A 18 -0.76 -9.16 -14.20
CA MET A 18 -1.14 -8.67 -15.52
C MET A 18 -1.67 -7.24 -15.49
N HIS A 19 -2.38 -6.85 -14.44
CA HIS A 19 -2.87 -5.49 -14.26
C HIS A 19 -1.72 -4.48 -14.37
N PHE A 20 -0.60 -4.71 -13.66
CA PHE A 20 0.57 -3.83 -13.66
C PHE A 20 1.53 -4.02 -14.84
N GLN A 21 1.32 -5.04 -15.68
CA GLN A 21 2.18 -5.31 -16.84
C GLN A 21 1.58 -4.86 -18.17
N THR A 22 0.26 -4.76 -18.28
CA THR A 22 -0.40 -4.64 -19.58
C THR A 22 -1.52 -3.60 -19.64
N GLU A 23 -1.96 -3.02 -18.54
CA GLU A 23 -3.16 -2.16 -18.49
C GLU A 23 -2.86 -0.66 -18.42
N GLY A 24 -1.72 -0.24 -18.99
CA GLY A 24 -1.39 1.18 -19.13
C GLY A 24 -0.79 1.84 -17.89
N GLU A 25 -0.39 1.05 -16.93
CA GLU A 25 0.39 1.54 -15.79
C GLU A 25 1.79 1.99 -16.23
N ALA A 26 2.35 2.96 -15.52
CA ALA A 26 3.68 3.46 -15.78
C ALA A 26 4.73 2.35 -15.70
N GLU A 27 5.80 2.45 -16.49
CA GLU A 27 6.91 1.49 -16.52
C GLU A 27 7.46 1.20 -15.13
N PHE A 28 7.47 2.21 -14.25
CA PHE A 28 7.83 2.10 -12.84
C PHE A 28 7.13 0.93 -12.10
N TRP A 29 5.84 0.69 -12.37
CA TRP A 29 5.08 -0.38 -11.72
C TRP A 29 5.38 -1.77 -12.29
N SER A 30 5.85 -1.86 -13.53
CA SER A 30 6.15 -3.14 -14.17
C SER A 30 7.54 -3.67 -13.83
N GLU A 31 8.49 -2.79 -13.51
CA GLU A 31 9.90 -3.13 -13.27
C GLU A 31 10.15 -4.13 -12.14
N PRO A 32 9.50 -4.01 -10.96
CA PRO A 32 9.79 -4.90 -9.84
C PRO A 32 9.60 -6.38 -10.16
N LEU A 33 8.68 -6.71 -11.07
CA LEU A 33 8.45 -8.09 -11.47
C LEU A 33 9.71 -8.74 -12.05
N TYR A 34 10.38 -8.06 -12.97
CA TYR A 34 11.60 -8.59 -13.63
C TYR A 34 12.81 -8.66 -12.70
N TYR A 35 12.84 -7.80 -11.69
CA TYR A 35 13.87 -7.85 -10.66
C TYR A 35 13.75 -9.11 -9.79
N PHE A 36 12.54 -9.43 -9.34
CA PHE A 36 12.30 -10.56 -8.45
C PHE A 36 12.20 -11.92 -9.17
N TYR A 37 11.91 -11.89 -10.48
CA TYR A 37 11.75 -13.10 -11.30
C TYR A 37 12.69 -13.07 -12.50
N PRO A 38 14.01 -13.35 -12.29
CA PRO A 38 15.01 -13.26 -13.34
C PRO A 38 14.81 -14.29 -14.48
N GLN A 39 13.95 -15.29 -14.30
CA GLN A 39 13.50 -16.19 -15.38
C GLN A 39 12.59 -15.51 -16.40
N LEU A 40 12.04 -14.34 -16.08
CA LEU A 40 11.37 -13.45 -17.02
C LEU A 40 12.42 -12.55 -17.69
N ASP A 41 12.71 -12.80 -18.96
CA ASP A 41 13.59 -11.92 -19.74
C ASP A 41 12.81 -10.67 -20.16
N ARG A 42 13.13 -9.53 -19.52
CA ARG A 42 12.51 -8.24 -19.80
C ARG A 42 12.67 -7.82 -21.27
N THR A 43 13.88 -7.97 -21.82
CA THR A 43 14.18 -7.57 -23.21
C THR A 43 13.37 -8.42 -24.19
N PHE A 44 13.29 -9.72 -23.93
CA PHE A 44 12.45 -10.61 -24.72
C PHE A 44 10.97 -10.24 -24.59
N ALA A 45 10.47 -10.05 -23.37
CA ALA A 45 9.09 -9.64 -23.13
C ALA A 45 8.74 -8.34 -23.86
N ALA A 46 9.61 -7.33 -23.79
CA ALA A 46 9.43 -6.06 -24.48
C ALA A 46 9.42 -6.16 -26.01
N SER A 47 10.10 -7.18 -26.57
CA SER A 47 10.14 -7.40 -28.02
C SER A 47 8.86 -8.08 -28.58
N LEU A 48 8.03 -8.66 -27.69
CA LEU A 48 6.81 -9.38 -28.09
C LEU A 48 5.63 -8.42 -28.30
N PRO A 49 4.71 -8.74 -29.25
CA PRO A 49 3.39 -8.14 -29.28
C PRO A 49 2.67 -8.31 -27.92
N VAL A 50 1.79 -7.37 -27.55
CA VAL A 50 1.13 -7.35 -26.24
C VAL A 50 0.48 -8.70 -25.86
N ALA A 51 -0.24 -9.33 -26.79
CA ALA A 51 -0.88 -10.63 -26.53
C ALA A 51 0.14 -11.74 -26.23
N GLU A 52 1.20 -11.82 -27.03
CA GLU A 52 2.26 -12.82 -26.86
C GLU A 52 3.09 -12.57 -25.60
N ARG A 53 3.30 -11.29 -25.25
CA ARG A 53 3.94 -10.90 -23.98
C ARG A 53 3.12 -11.38 -22.77
N ARG A 54 1.81 -11.16 -22.82
CA ARG A 54 0.89 -11.65 -21.81
C ARG A 54 0.99 -13.16 -21.62
N ASP A 55 0.91 -13.92 -22.72
CA ASP A 55 1.02 -15.38 -22.70
C ASP A 55 2.38 -15.85 -22.17
N TYR A 56 3.45 -15.15 -22.51
CA TYR A 56 4.80 -15.44 -22.02
C TYR A 56 4.90 -15.27 -20.50
N ILE A 57 4.47 -14.11 -19.98
CA ILE A 57 4.50 -13.82 -18.55
C ILE A 57 3.60 -14.81 -17.79
N GLU A 58 2.37 -14.99 -18.23
CA GLU A 58 1.41 -15.90 -17.60
C GLU A 58 1.95 -17.33 -17.49
N ARG A 59 2.45 -17.88 -18.57
CA ARG A 59 3.02 -19.23 -18.59
C ARG A 59 4.22 -19.38 -17.65
N THR A 60 5.12 -18.38 -17.64
CA THR A 60 6.31 -18.39 -16.78
C THR A 60 5.90 -18.30 -15.31
N MET A 61 4.97 -17.41 -14.98
CA MET A 61 4.54 -17.22 -13.60
C MET A 61 3.70 -18.38 -13.09
N LYS A 62 2.91 -19.06 -13.94
CA LYS A 62 2.20 -20.30 -13.55
C LYS A 62 3.18 -21.43 -13.21
N ALA A 63 4.25 -21.58 -13.97
CA ALA A 63 5.30 -22.56 -13.66
C ALA A 63 6.01 -22.20 -12.35
N THR A 64 6.33 -20.92 -12.15
CA THR A 64 6.94 -20.43 -10.91
C THR A 64 6.02 -20.65 -9.70
N TYR A 65 4.72 -20.41 -9.82
CA TYR A 65 3.76 -20.66 -8.74
C TYR A 65 3.76 -22.13 -8.31
N ALA A 66 3.77 -23.06 -9.27
CA ALA A 66 3.78 -24.51 -8.96
C ALA A 66 5.01 -24.93 -8.14
N GLU A 67 6.14 -24.22 -8.27
CA GLU A 67 7.34 -24.44 -7.46
C GLU A 67 7.26 -23.75 -6.08
N LEU A 68 6.47 -22.72 -5.95
CA LEU A 68 6.41 -21.83 -4.76
C LEU A 68 5.18 -22.05 -3.89
N GLU A 69 4.20 -22.83 -4.33
CA GLU A 69 2.89 -22.97 -3.65
C GLU A 69 3.03 -23.35 -2.17
N ASP A 70 3.88 -24.34 -1.86
CA ASP A 70 4.13 -24.76 -0.48
C ASP A 70 4.78 -23.64 0.33
N THR A 71 5.74 -22.91 -0.24
CA THR A 71 6.39 -21.75 0.39
C THR A 71 5.38 -20.64 0.70
N ILE A 72 4.47 -20.35 -0.24
CA ILE A 72 3.42 -19.35 -0.05
C ILE A 72 2.47 -19.78 1.09
N ASN A 73 2.10 -21.07 1.13
CA ASN A 73 1.25 -21.61 2.20
C ASN A 73 1.94 -21.55 3.58
N GLU A 74 3.24 -21.81 3.65
CA GLU A 74 4.02 -21.62 4.89
C GLU A 74 4.04 -20.16 5.34
N LYS A 75 4.16 -19.21 4.40
CA LYS A 75 4.13 -17.78 4.67
C LYS A 75 2.75 -17.32 5.18
N VAL A 76 1.64 -17.87 4.68
CA VAL A 76 0.30 -17.64 5.23
C VAL A 76 0.27 -17.91 6.74
N ILE A 77 0.80 -19.06 7.15
CA ILE A 77 0.87 -19.46 8.57
C ILE A 77 1.76 -18.49 9.37
N LEU A 78 2.95 -18.17 8.81
CA LEU A 78 3.92 -17.30 9.46
C LEU A 78 3.37 -15.89 9.70
N TYR A 79 2.73 -15.28 8.68
CA TYR A 79 2.19 -13.93 8.78
C TYR A 79 0.97 -13.88 9.71
N SER A 80 0.09 -14.89 9.62
CA SER A 80 -1.04 -15.05 10.55
C SER A 80 -0.56 -15.13 12.01
N HIS A 81 0.49 -15.91 12.25
CA HIS A 81 1.06 -16.03 13.59
C HIS A 81 1.61 -14.67 14.07
N HIS A 82 2.39 -13.98 13.25
CA HIS A 82 2.97 -12.69 13.63
C HIS A 82 1.88 -11.63 13.88
N TRP A 83 0.87 -11.53 13.02
CA TRP A 83 -0.28 -10.67 13.22
C TRP A 83 -0.95 -10.92 14.58
N ASN A 84 -1.21 -12.17 14.91
CA ASN A 84 -1.86 -12.54 16.17
C ASN A 84 -1.05 -12.13 17.42
N THR A 85 0.27 -11.90 17.29
CA THR A 85 1.09 -11.43 18.43
C THR A 85 0.95 -9.93 18.69
N CYS A 86 0.56 -9.14 17.68
CA CYS A 86 0.55 -7.68 17.78
C CYS A 86 -0.80 -7.01 17.47
N LYS A 87 -1.79 -7.74 16.92
CA LYS A 87 -3.07 -7.17 16.45
C LYS A 87 -3.81 -6.33 17.49
N SER A 88 -3.84 -6.75 18.74
CA SER A 88 -4.54 -5.99 19.80
C SER A 88 -3.88 -4.65 20.08
N GLN A 89 -2.55 -4.61 20.07
CA GLN A 89 -1.78 -3.38 20.27
C GLN A 89 -1.94 -2.45 19.06
N ILE A 90 -1.89 -2.99 17.84
CA ILE A 90 -2.11 -2.22 16.59
C ILE A 90 -3.53 -1.64 16.58
N THR A 91 -4.55 -2.44 16.87
CA THR A 91 -5.94 -1.98 16.92
C THR A 91 -6.12 -0.85 17.93
N PHE A 92 -5.52 -0.98 19.11
CA PHE A 92 -5.56 0.07 20.14
C PHE A 92 -4.84 1.34 19.67
N ALA A 93 -3.63 1.21 19.12
CA ALA A 93 -2.86 2.35 18.63
C ALA A 93 -3.58 3.11 17.49
N LEU A 94 -4.22 2.39 16.57
CA LEU A 94 -5.05 2.98 15.52
C LEU A 94 -6.29 3.68 16.10
N SER A 95 -6.93 3.10 17.11
CA SER A 95 -8.07 3.73 17.79
C SER A 95 -7.68 5.08 18.39
N GLU A 96 -6.52 5.14 19.04
CA GLU A 96 -5.98 6.38 19.61
C GLU A 96 -5.57 7.39 18.52
N ALA A 97 -4.91 6.91 17.44
CA ALA A 97 -4.44 7.77 16.36
C ALA A 97 -5.59 8.42 15.58
N PHE A 98 -6.68 7.67 15.38
CA PHE A 98 -7.85 8.12 14.63
C PHE A 98 -9.02 8.59 15.51
N SER A 99 -8.87 8.55 16.83
CA SER A 99 -9.91 8.93 17.81
C SER A 99 -11.25 8.23 17.57
N ILE A 100 -11.20 6.97 17.15
CA ILE A 100 -12.39 6.11 16.93
C ILE A 100 -12.14 4.73 17.55
N ASP A 101 -13.19 3.98 17.82
CA ASP A 101 -13.05 2.58 18.23
C ASP A 101 -12.81 1.69 16.98
N CYS A 102 -11.58 1.27 16.79
CA CYS A 102 -11.22 0.31 15.74
C CYS A 102 -11.53 -1.15 16.12
N THR A 103 -11.97 -1.43 17.35
CA THR A 103 -12.36 -2.77 17.78
C THR A 103 -13.62 -3.19 17.01
N GLY A 104 -13.52 -4.24 16.22
CA GLY A 104 -14.64 -4.69 15.41
C GLY A 104 -14.74 -4.04 14.02
N LEU A 105 -13.98 -2.97 13.72
CA LEU A 105 -13.84 -2.50 12.34
C LEU A 105 -13.02 -3.50 11.52
N PHE A 106 -13.43 -3.70 10.28
CA PHE A 106 -12.71 -4.55 9.31
C PHE A 106 -12.38 -5.95 9.85
N ASN A 107 -13.36 -6.63 10.48
CA ASN A 107 -13.19 -8.02 10.93
C ASN A 107 -13.22 -9.02 9.76
N ASP A 108 -13.54 -8.57 8.57
CA ASP A 108 -13.54 -9.28 7.30
C ASP A 108 -12.34 -8.95 6.41
N LEU A 109 -11.35 -8.21 6.93
CA LEU A 109 -10.18 -7.82 6.17
C LEU A 109 -9.36 -9.04 5.76
N ARG A 110 -9.02 -9.10 4.47
CA ARG A 110 -8.24 -10.20 3.90
C ARG A 110 -6.92 -9.70 3.35
N CYS A 111 -5.84 -10.40 3.70
CA CYS A 111 -4.52 -10.22 3.11
C CYS A 111 -4.24 -11.38 2.16
N ASN A 112 -4.14 -11.11 0.86
CA ASN A 112 -3.78 -12.09 -0.14
C ASN A 112 -2.25 -12.14 -0.26
N LEU A 113 -1.64 -13.30 -0.06
CA LEU A 113 -0.23 -13.47 -0.36
C LEU A 113 -0.07 -13.59 -1.87
N SER A 114 0.75 -12.72 -2.44
CA SER A 114 0.90 -12.59 -3.88
C SER A 114 2.34 -12.78 -4.33
N MET A 115 2.50 -13.24 -5.57
CA MET A 115 3.79 -13.20 -6.29
C MET A 115 4.00 -11.83 -6.97
N ASN A 116 3.00 -10.95 -6.97
CA ASN A 116 3.17 -9.60 -7.46
C ASN A 116 3.97 -8.77 -6.43
N PRO A 117 5.11 -8.17 -6.79
CA PRO A 117 5.86 -7.31 -5.90
C PRO A 117 5.16 -5.99 -5.57
N ILE A 118 4.16 -5.61 -6.36
CA ILE A 118 3.27 -4.49 -6.07
C ILE A 118 2.20 -4.99 -5.11
N GLU A 119 2.01 -4.29 -4.03
CA GLU A 119 1.12 -4.67 -2.93
C GLU A 119 -0.14 -3.77 -2.94
N PRO A 120 -1.07 -3.95 -3.90
CA PRO A 120 -2.25 -3.10 -4.02
C PRO A 120 -3.27 -3.36 -2.91
N ARG A 121 -4.04 -2.31 -2.58
CA ARG A 121 -5.23 -2.43 -1.74
C ARG A 121 -6.51 -2.31 -2.55
N PHE A 122 -7.56 -2.90 -2.03
CA PHE A 122 -8.91 -2.89 -2.62
C PHE A 122 -9.91 -2.53 -1.51
N LEU A 123 -10.22 -1.23 -1.40
CA LEU A 123 -11.02 -0.70 -0.29
C LEU A 123 -12.43 -1.28 -0.23
N LYS A 124 -13.09 -1.47 -1.38
CA LYS A 124 -14.45 -2.01 -1.47
C LYS A 124 -14.54 -3.48 -1.10
N GLU A 125 -13.52 -4.24 -1.46
CA GLU A 125 -13.41 -5.68 -1.25
C GLU A 125 -12.85 -6.04 0.12
N HIS A 126 -12.50 -5.05 0.93
CA HIS A 126 -11.81 -5.20 2.21
C HIS A 126 -10.61 -6.15 2.11
N CYS A 127 -9.73 -5.93 1.12
CA CYS A 127 -8.53 -6.73 1.00
C CYS A 127 -7.34 -5.93 0.47
N TYR A 128 -6.16 -6.49 0.71
CA TYR A 128 -4.89 -6.00 0.16
C TYR A 128 -3.99 -7.18 -0.16
N ASP A 129 -3.02 -6.96 -1.03
CA ASP A 129 -2.00 -7.96 -1.33
C ASP A 129 -0.74 -7.72 -0.50
N THR A 130 0.00 -8.77 -0.20
CA THR A 130 1.36 -8.69 0.34
C THR A 130 2.29 -9.64 -0.41
N PHE A 131 3.52 -9.19 -0.65
CA PHE A 131 4.49 -9.97 -1.40
C PHE A 131 5.03 -11.13 -0.55
N TYR A 132 5.00 -12.34 -1.10
CA TYR A 132 5.37 -13.57 -0.36
C TYR A 132 6.82 -13.58 0.12
N LEU A 133 7.74 -12.83 -0.52
CA LEU A 133 9.14 -12.73 -0.09
C LEU A 133 9.35 -11.82 1.12
N ASN A 134 8.36 -11.08 1.56
CA ASN A 134 8.48 -10.26 2.76
C ASN A 134 8.88 -11.12 3.97
N SER A 135 9.61 -10.51 4.89
CA SER A 135 9.73 -11.06 6.24
C SER A 135 8.40 -10.95 6.97
N ALA A 136 8.21 -11.69 8.08
CA ALA A 136 6.98 -11.56 8.87
C ALA A 136 6.78 -10.11 9.36
N LYS A 137 7.84 -9.43 9.80
CA LYS A 137 7.78 -8.00 10.17
C LYS A 137 7.43 -7.12 8.97
N GLY A 138 8.00 -7.41 7.79
CA GLY A 138 7.74 -6.68 6.57
C GLY A 138 6.28 -6.80 6.13
N ALA A 139 5.76 -8.01 6.08
CA ALA A 139 4.36 -8.25 5.71
C ALA A 139 3.38 -7.55 6.67
N ILE A 140 3.66 -7.56 7.99
CA ILE A 140 2.83 -6.83 8.95
C ILE A 140 3.07 -5.32 8.86
N GLY A 141 4.27 -4.86 8.57
CA GLY A 141 4.56 -3.45 8.33
C GLY A 141 3.80 -2.90 7.12
N GLY A 142 3.85 -3.60 5.97
CA GLY A 142 3.02 -3.28 4.81
C GLY A 142 1.53 -3.38 5.12
N GLY A 143 1.12 -4.43 5.85
CA GLY A 143 -0.26 -4.57 6.31
C GLY A 143 -0.74 -3.40 7.18
N ILE A 144 0.08 -2.86 8.08
CA ILE A 144 -0.27 -1.66 8.87
C ILE A 144 -0.44 -0.45 7.95
N HIS A 145 0.43 -0.28 6.95
CA HIS A 145 0.31 0.75 5.92
C HIS A 145 -1.08 0.69 5.25
N GLU A 146 -1.46 -0.48 4.75
CA GLU A 146 -2.75 -0.65 4.09
C GLU A 146 -3.94 -0.46 5.05
N ILE A 147 -3.84 -0.95 6.28
CA ILE A 147 -4.87 -0.76 7.31
C ILE A 147 -5.07 0.73 7.62
N ILE A 148 -4.00 1.53 7.63
CA ILE A 148 -4.11 2.98 7.81
C ILE A 148 -5.00 3.57 6.71
N HIS A 149 -4.87 3.16 5.46
CA HIS A 149 -5.77 3.61 4.39
C HIS A 149 -7.23 3.21 4.63
N PHE A 150 -7.49 1.97 5.08
CA PHE A 150 -8.85 1.53 5.41
C PHE A 150 -9.47 2.39 6.51
N VAL A 151 -8.73 2.63 7.58
CA VAL A 151 -9.21 3.46 8.71
C VAL A 151 -9.33 4.92 8.30
N TRP A 152 -8.34 5.45 7.55
CA TRP A 152 -8.36 6.82 7.02
C TRP A 152 -9.62 7.07 6.20
N PHE A 153 -9.90 6.25 5.20
CA PHE A 153 -11.06 6.45 4.33
C PHE A 153 -12.39 6.12 5.01
N TYR A 154 -12.39 5.27 6.04
CA TYR A 154 -13.56 5.08 6.88
C TYR A 154 -13.93 6.37 7.62
N VAL A 155 -12.97 7.02 8.28
CA VAL A 155 -13.20 8.30 8.98
C VAL A 155 -13.49 9.41 7.98
N TRP A 156 -12.76 9.46 6.88
CA TRP A 156 -12.96 10.40 5.79
C TRP A 156 -14.39 10.37 5.24
N ASN A 157 -14.89 9.18 4.98
CA ASN A 157 -16.25 9.00 4.46
C ASN A 157 -17.32 9.54 5.43
N GLN A 158 -17.10 9.37 6.72
CA GLN A 158 -18.00 9.94 7.74
C GLN A 158 -17.98 11.48 7.75
N LEU A 159 -16.83 12.09 7.46
CA LEU A 159 -16.67 13.54 7.46
C LEU A 159 -17.16 14.22 6.17
N PHE A 160 -16.93 13.60 5.03
CA PHE A 160 -17.14 14.20 3.71
C PHE A 160 -18.26 13.54 2.89
N GLY A 161 -18.62 12.29 3.19
CA GLY A 161 -19.71 11.56 2.50
C GLY A 161 -19.40 11.17 1.05
N ASP A 162 -18.10 11.04 0.73
CA ASP A 162 -17.63 10.77 -0.64
C ASP A 162 -17.87 9.31 -1.06
N SER A 163 -17.86 9.07 -2.37
CA SER A 163 -17.84 7.71 -2.94
C SER A 163 -16.45 7.08 -2.84
N TYR A 164 -16.39 5.76 -2.64
CA TYR A 164 -15.11 5.02 -2.64
C TYR A 164 -14.34 5.13 -3.96
N ASP A 165 -15.01 5.38 -5.09
CA ASP A 165 -14.35 5.61 -6.39
C ASP A 165 -13.48 6.88 -6.40
N GLU A 166 -13.75 7.82 -5.48
CA GLU A 166 -12.98 9.04 -5.33
C GLU A 166 -11.66 8.86 -4.54
N TYR A 167 -11.44 7.67 -3.97
CA TYR A 167 -10.26 7.36 -3.15
C TYR A 167 -9.17 6.63 -3.95
N GLU A 168 -9.40 6.42 -5.24
CA GLU A 168 -8.47 5.74 -6.12
C GLU A 168 -7.55 6.72 -6.87
N ARG A 169 -6.41 6.20 -7.32
CA ARG A 169 -5.47 6.92 -8.19
C ARG A 169 -6.18 7.35 -9.49
N PRO A 170 -5.89 8.56 -9.99
CA PRO A 170 -4.93 9.57 -9.52
C PRO A 170 -5.58 10.71 -8.72
N SER A 171 -6.59 10.45 -7.90
CA SER A 171 -7.28 11.50 -7.15
C SER A 171 -6.36 12.19 -6.13
N LEU A 172 -6.64 13.45 -5.81
CA LEU A 172 -5.91 14.17 -4.78
C LEU A 172 -6.12 13.54 -3.39
N LYS A 173 -7.27 12.91 -3.17
CA LYS A 173 -7.59 12.19 -1.92
C LYS A 173 -6.70 10.96 -1.76
N TRP A 174 -6.48 10.21 -2.86
CA TRP A 174 -5.52 9.11 -2.89
C TRP A 174 -4.11 9.62 -2.60
N ILE A 175 -3.63 10.65 -3.31
CA ILE A 175 -2.30 11.23 -3.11
C ILE A 175 -2.09 11.65 -1.65
N LEU A 176 -3.06 12.36 -1.06
CA LEU A 176 -2.99 12.75 0.34
C LEU A 176 -2.91 11.52 1.26
N SER A 177 -3.72 10.50 1.02
CA SER A 177 -3.71 9.29 1.85
C SER A 177 -2.34 8.59 1.83
N GLU A 178 -1.65 8.56 0.68
CA GLU A 178 -0.30 8.00 0.58
C GLU A 178 0.74 8.81 1.37
N MET A 179 0.62 10.13 1.39
CA MET A 179 1.54 10.99 2.15
C MET A 179 1.32 10.90 3.67
N VAL A 180 0.06 10.84 4.12
CA VAL A 180 -0.25 10.85 5.57
C VAL A 180 0.10 9.55 6.28
N VAL A 181 0.22 8.43 5.54
CA VAL A 181 0.68 7.16 6.12
C VAL A 181 2.01 7.34 6.85
N GLU A 182 2.93 8.16 6.32
CA GLU A 182 4.23 8.43 6.95
C GLU A 182 4.08 8.98 8.37
N SER A 183 3.19 9.98 8.57
CA SER A 183 2.96 10.59 9.88
C SER A 183 2.35 9.59 10.87
N VAL A 184 1.38 8.79 10.42
CA VAL A 184 0.72 7.78 11.26
C VAL A 184 1.65 6.62 11.61
N MET A 185 2.43 6.12 10.63
CA MET A 185 3.38 5.03 10.86
C MET A 185 4.52 5.43 11.80
N ARG A 186 4.90 6.72 11.83
CA ARG A 186 5.93 7.26 12.74
C ARG A 186 5.41 7.62 14.12
N ASP A 187 4.12 7.58 14.34
CA ASP A 187 3.56 7.75 15.66
C ASP A 187 4.10 6.66 16.59
N GLU A 188 4.64 7.05 17.75
CA GLU A 188 5.27 6.12 18.70
C GLU A 188 4.33 4.99 19.14
N ARG A 189 3.02 5.27 19.15
CA ARG A 189 1.98 4.28 19.44
C ARG A 189 1.99 3.09 18.47
N LEU A 190 2.32 3.33 17.19
CA LEU A 190 2.41 2.30 16.14
C LEU A 190 3.83 1.83 15.90
N SER A 191 4.78 2.76 15.76
CA SER A 191 6.16 2.45 15.41
C SER A 191 6.87 1.56 16.44
N SER A 192 6.47 1.61 17.71
CA SER A 192 7.03 0.76 18.76
C SER A 192 6.58 -0.71 18.69
N ILE A 193 5.42 -0.99 18.06
CA ILE A 193 4.84 -2.34 18.03
C ILE A 193 5.53 -3.20 16.97
N ASN A 194 5.69 -2.67 15.76
CA ASN A 194 6.32 -3.37 14.64
C ASN A 194 7.25 -2.40 13.87
N PRO A 195 8.41 -2.04 14.43
CA PRO A 195 9.31 -1.07 13.80
C PRO A 195 9.91 -1.66 12.53
N TYR A 196 9.43 -1.24 11.36
CA TYR A 196 9.83 -1.81 10.09
C TYR A 196 10.29 -0.78 9.06
N PHE A 197 9.60 0.33 8.89
CA PHE A 197 9.88 1.33 7.86
C PHE A 197 10.52 2.62 8.41
N PRO A 198 11.76 2.58 8.93
CA PRO A 198 12.43 3.82 9.28
C PRO A 198 12.80 4.61 8.01
N ARG A 199 12.71 5.95 8.08
CA ARG A 199 13.01 6.83 6.92
C ARG A 199 14.38 6.58 6.31
N GLU A 200 15.38 6.36 7.14
CA GLU A 200 16.75 6.07 6.71
C GLU A 200 16.89 4.79 5.88
N ASN A 201 15.89 3.93 5.91
CA ASN A 201 15.83 2.67 5.15
C ASN A 201 14.76 2.69 4.06
N GLY A 202 14.39 3.88 3.56
CA GLY A 202 13.44 4.04 2.46
C GLY A 202 12.02 4.42 2.87
N GLY A 203 11.71 4.43 4.19
CA GLY A 203 10.37 4.83 4.67
C GLY A 203 9.24 3.89 4.25
N CYS A 204 8.01 4.38 4.37
CA CYS A 204 6.78 3.65 4.05
C CYS A 204 5.93 4.30 2.95
N VAL A 205 6.44 5.33 2.29
CA VAL A 205 5.74 6.07 1.22
C VAL A 205 6.58 6.10 -0.05
N TYR A 206 5.99 6.56 -1.14
CA TYR A 206 6.73 6.70 -2.41
C TYR A 206 7.98 7.55 -2.22
N PRO A 207 9.15 7.10 -2.71
CA PRO A 207 10.42 7.80 -2.51
C PRO A 207 10.41 9.27 -2.88
N TYR A 208 9.67 9.64 -3.94
CA TYR A 208 9.58 11.01 -4.41
C TYR A 208 8.86 11.96 -3.42
N PHE A 209 8.07 11.47 -2.48
CA PHE A 209 7.47 12.32 -1.46
C PHE A 209 8.49 12.86 -0.46
N PHE A 210 9.63 12.17 -0.25
CA PHE A 210 10.67 12.64 0.68
C PHE A 210 11.33 13.94 0.24
N ASP A 211 11.47 14.12 -1.07
CA ASP A 211 12.10 15.31 -1.66
C ASP A 211 11.10 16.34 -2.18
N MET A 212 9.79 16.04 -2.07
CA MET A 212 8.73 16.90 -2.58
C MET A 212 8.61 18.17 -1.75
N MET A 213 8.88 19.30 -2.38
CA MET A 213 8.69 20.63 -1.82
C MET A 213 7.37 21.20 -2.29
N VAL A 214 6.53 21.66 -1.36
CA VAL A 214 5.22 22.26 -1.63
C VAL A 214 5.08 23.54 -0.81
N GLY A 215 4.73 24.64 -1.46
CA GLY A 215 4.70 25.95 -0.78
C GLY A 215 6.05 26.34 -0.17
N GLY A 216 7.17 25.83 -0.71
CA GLY A 216 8.52 26.08 -0.22
C GLY A 216 8.94 25.28 1.02
N GLN A 217 8.15 24.28 1.44
CA GLN A 217 8.44 23.41 2.58
C GLN A 217 8.34 21.91 2.17
N PRO A 218 9.08 21.00 2.85
CA PRO A 218 8.91 19.58 2.64
C PRO A 218 7.47 19.15 2.99
N ILE A 219 6.78 18.50 2.05
CA ILE A 219 5.36 18.16 2.20
C ILE A 219 5.12 17.22 3.39
N LEU A 220 5.96 16.19 3.55
CA LEU A 220 5.78 15.23 4.63
C LEU A 220 5.99 15.86 6.02
N ASP A 221 6.91 16.81 6.16
CA ASP A 221 7.14 17.51 7.42
C ASP A 221 5.98 18.49 7.74
N THR A 222 5.41 19.11 6.70
CA THR A 222 4.23 19.96 6.84
C THR A 222 3.04 19.12 7.33
N LEU A 223 2.78 17.97 6.71
CA LEU A 223 1.71 17.07 7.11
C LEU A 223 1.94 16.45 8.49
N ASP A 224 3.18 16.08 8.85
CA ASP A 224 3.51 15.58 10.19
C ASP A 224 3.26 16.64 11.27
N THR A 225 3.61 17.91 10.99
CA THR A 225 3.33 19.03 11.89
C THR A 225 1.83 19.22 12.11
N MET A 226 1.02 19.16 11.05
CA MET A 226 -0.44 19.23 11.15
C MET A 226 -1.00 18.04 11.95
N TYR A 227 -0.57 16.82 11.65
CA TYR A 227 -0.99 15.60 12.35
C TYR A 227 -0.75 15.68 13.86
N ARG A 228 0.44 16.16 14.28
CA ARG A 228 0.81 16.23 15.70
C ARG A 228 0.13 17.36 16.47
N SER A 229 -0.33 18.40 15.77
CA SER A 229 -0.87 19.61 16.42
C SER A 229 -2.39 19.67 16.42
N GLN A 230 -3.09 18.77 15.73
CA GLN A 230 -4.53 18.83 15.51
C GLN A 230 -5.20 17.48 15.89
N ASN A 231 -6.51 17.51 16.13
CA ASN A 231 -7.30 16.28 16.14
C ASN A 231 -7.44 15.73 14.71
N ILE A 232 -7.85 14.48 14.59
CA ILE A 232 -7.88 13.80 13.29
C ILE A 232 -8.83 14.45 12.27
N GLU A 233 -9.98 14.96 12.72
CA GLU A 233 -10.95 15.59 11.83
C GLU A 233 -10.42 16.92 11.26
N ASP A 234 -9.84 17.77 12.13
CA ASP A 234 -9.20 19.01 11.72
C ASP A 234 -7.99 18.74 10.83
N PHE A 235 -7.20 17.72 11.16
CA PHE A 235 -6.08 17.28 10.32
C PHE A 235 -6.54 16.89 8.92
N MET A 236 -7.58 16.05 8.80
CA MET A 236 -8.12 15.65 7.50
C MET A 236 -8.61 16.87 6.68
N ARG A 237 -9.34 17.78 7.30
CA ARG A 237 -9.84 18.98 6.62
C ARG A 237 -8.73 19.92 6.18
N ASN A 238 -7.79 20.21 7.07
CA ASN A 238 -6.75 21.20 6.84
C ASN A 238 -5.67 20.65 5.88
N SER A 239 -5.29 19.38 6.00
CA SER A 239 -4.35 18.76 5.08
C SER A 239 -4.93 18.65 3.65
N TYR A 240 -6.22 18.35 3.53
CA TYR A 240 -6.89 18.34 2.23
C TYR A 240 -6.99 19.73 1.62
N ALA A 241 -7.39 20.75 2.40
CA ALA A 241 -7.44 22.13 1.94
C ALA A 241 -6.05 22.62 1.48
N TYR A 242 -5.00 22.28 2.22
CA TYR A 242 -3.61 22.57 1.83
C TYR A 242 -3.24 21.90 0.52
N CYS A 243 -3.55 20.60 0.36
CA CYS A 243 -3.28 19.89 -0.88
C CYS A 243 -4.10 20.44 -2.07
N GLN A 244 -5.34 20.89 -1.85
CA GLN A 244 -6.14 21.55 -2.90
C GLN A 244 -5.53 22.89 -3.33
N GLU A 245 -5.03 23.70 -2.40
CA GLU A 245 -4.36 24.95 -2.71
C GLU A 245 -3.09 24.72 -3.55
N HIS A 246 -2.39 23.64 -3.31
CA HIS A 246 -1.12 23.28 -3.97
C HIS A 246 -1.23 22.14 -4.99
N GLU A 247 -2.43 21.79 -5.44
CA GLU A 247 -2.63 20.60 -6.28
C GLU A 247 -1.79 20.61 -7.56
N ALA A 248 -1.66 21.75 -8.21
CA ALA A 248 -0.88 21.86 -9.43
C ALA A 248 0.61 21.56 -9.20
N GLU A 249 1.18 22.05 -8.10
CA GLU A 249 2.58 21.83 -7.71
C GLU A 249 2.83 20.36 -7.36
N ILE A 250 1.93 19.75 -6.59
CA ILE A 250 1.99 18.33 -6.22
C ILE A 250 1.94 17.44 -7.47
N ARG A 251 0.96 17.66 -8.35
CA ARG A 251 0.80 16.84 -9.56
C ARG A 251 1.96 17.00 -10.54
N GLU A 252 2.49 18.22 -10.71
CA GLU A 252 3.66 18.45 -11.56
C GLU A 252 4.88 17.69 -11.03
N TYR A 253 5.06 17.67 -9.70
CA TYR A 253 6.18 16.95 -9.10
C TYR A 253 6.06 15.44 -9.32
N ILE A 254 4.87 14.86 -9.07
CA ILE A 254 4.63 13.41 -9.28
C ILE A 254 4.89 13.03 -10.74
N LEU A 255 4.34 13.77 -11.71
CA LEU A 255 4.54 13.50 -13.14
C LEU A 255 6.02 13.51 -13.55
N LYS A 256 6.82 14.41 -12.99
CA LYS A 256 8.27 14.48 -13.25
C LYS A 256 9.04 13.31 -12.63
N SER A 257 8.52 12.74 -11.55
CA SER A 257 9.19 11.67 -10.81
C SER A 257 8.83 10.28 -11.33
N GLU A 258 7.70 10.13 -12.01
CA GLU A 258 7.23 8.86 -12.60
C GLU A 258 7.61 8.71 -14.10
N GLY A 259 8.10 9.75 -14.76
CA GLY A 259 8.54 9.77 -16.17
C GLY A 259 10.03 9.75 -16.33
#